data_772c9522823e377abb2240cb741d8df6
#
_entry.id   772c9522823e377abb2240cb741d8df6
#
_cell.length_a   1.000
_cell.length_b   1.000
_cell.length_c   1.000
_cell.angle_alpha   90.00
_cell.angle_beta   90.00
_cell.angle_gamma   90.00
#
_symmetry.space_group_name_H-M   'P 1'
#
loop_
_entity.id
_entity.type
_entity.pdbx_description
1 polymer ?
#
loop_
_entity_poly.entity_id
_entity_poly.type
_entity_poly.pdbx_seq_one_letter_code
_entity_poly.pdbx_strand_id
1 'polypeptide(L)'
;GINSMYRSQQILTFYGIRKYESVSRSKYNRIEDDAESVKIQQQTVASPIFFWKDIDIWLYMLAEDVDFNSAYRLGYDRVGCWCCPNNNQRAQFLSRIYMPDESKKWREFLIGFAKKIGKPDPEIYVDDGKWKARQGGNGLASAGDVKIRFTNCTTEDHAKIYRLVRPFDDELVGMFVPFGKIAPELGKKLLRETIVLETRSNVPILSIQPFNQDGYDYAVKVRTMNVADHDDLQRMVGYQIRKFNACRKCLKCESICRQGAISIIGDNYYIDPDKCVHCKMCMTAKYLDGGCMMEKYLRTK
;
A
#
# COMPACT_ATOMS: atom_id res chain seq x y z
N GLY A 1 11.34 -19.68 -27.07
CA GLY A 1 11.01 -18.25 -27.05
C GLY A 1 11.98 -17.41 -27.89
N ILE A 2 11.85 -16.08 -27.91
CA ILE A 2 12.66 -15.16 -28.74
C ILE A 2 14.16 -15.43 -28.58
N ASN A 3 14.66 -15.55 -27.35
CA ASN A 3 16.09 -15.83 -27.10
C ASN A 3 16.58 -17.16 -27.73
N SER A 4 15.72 -18.16 -27.87
CA SER A 4 16.07 -19.41 -28.50
C SER A 4 16.09 -19.33 -30.02
N MET A 5 15.30 -18.42 -30.60
CA MET A 5 15.22 -18.22 -32.05
C MET A 5 16.33 -17.31 -32.59
N TYR A 6 16.80 -16.33 -31.76
CA TYR A 6 17.71 -15.26 -32.18
C TYR A 6 18.97 -15.17 -31.31
N ARG A 7 19.56 -16.31 -30.94
CA ARG A 7 20.68 -16.41 -29.98
C ARG A 7 21.92 -15.57 -30.29
N SER A 8 22.16 -15.23 -31.55
CA SER A 8 23.34 -14.49 -31.99
C SER A 8 23.00 -13.17 -32.67
N GLN A 9 21.75 -12.74 -32.63
CA GLN A 9 21.30 -11.51 -33.28
C GLN A 9 20.94 -10.45 -32.24
N GLN A 10 21.29 -9.21 -32.53
CA GLN A 10 20.81 -8.09 -31.75
C GLN A 10 19.34 -7.82 -32.06
N ILE A 11 18.53 -7.70 -31.05
CA ILE A 11 17.07 -7.54 -31.16
C ILE A 11 16.72 -6.09 -30.90
N LEU A 12 16.13 -5.42 -31.87
CA LEU A 12 15.54 -4.11 -31.67
C LEU A 12 14.03 -4.26 -31.40
N THR A 13 13.61 -3.73 -30.27
CA THR A 13 12.20 -3.76 -29.87
C THR A 13 11.64 -2.35 -29.75
N PHE A 14 10.47 -2.12 -30.37
CA PHE A 14 9.76 -0.87 -30.28
C PHE A 14 8.66 -0.93 -29.22
N TYR A 15 8.67 0.04 -28.28
CA TYR A 15 7.64 0.19 -27.28
C TYR A 15 6.89 1.51 -27.44
N GLY A 16 5.58 1.47 -27.19
CA GLY A 16 4.72 2.65 -27.07
C GLY A 16 4.81 3.33 -25.71
N ILE A 17 5.98 3.32 -25.07
CA ILE A 17 6.19 3.93 -23.74
C ILE A 17 6.34 5.43 -23.90
N ARG A 18 5.67 6.20 -23.03
CA ARG A 18 5.74 7.65 -22.96
C ARG A 18 6.21 8.13 -21.59
N LYS A 19 7.06 9.15 -21.57
CA LYS A 19 7.64 9.75 -20.35
C LYS A 19 6.58 10.21 -19.36
N TYR A 20 5.47 10.75 -19.86
CA TYR A 20 4.43 11.39 -19.07
C TYR A 20 3.35 10.43 -18.50
N GLU A 21 3.44 9.14 -18.80
CA GLU A 21 2.47 8.16 -18.32
C GLU A 21 2.59 7.86 -16.81
N SER A 22 3.80 7.92 -16.26
CA SER A 22 4.04 7.71 -14.83
C SER A 22 5.43 8.19 -14.41
N VAL A 23 5.60 8.46 -13.10
CA VAL A 23 6.89 8.78 -12.49
C VAL A 23 7.94 7.68 -12.73
N SER A 24 7.52 6.41 -12.77
CA SER A 24 8.44 5.31 -13.08
C SER A 24 8.93 5.38 -14.52
N ARG A 25 8.03 5.63 -15.48
CA ARG A 25 8.37 5.69 -16.90
C ARG A 25 9.14 6.96 -17.27
N SER A 26 8.98 8.03 -16.49
CA SER A 26 9.75 9.27 -16.72
C SER A 26 11.27 9.11 -16.54
N LYS A 27 11.68 8.02 -15.87
CA LYS A 27 13.09 7.68 -15.63
C LYS A 27 13.73 6.85 -16.73
N TYR A 28 12.95 6.36 -17.69
CA TYR A 28 13.45 5.60 -18.84
C TYR A 28 14.11 6.53 -19.85
N ASN A 29 14.93 5.96 -20.72
CA ASN A 29 15.46 6.65 -21.87
C ASN A 29 14.63 6.33 -23.13
N ARG A 30 14.71 7.19 -24.12
CA ARG A 30 14.08 6.96 -25.42
C ARG A 30 14.63 5.71 -26.13
N ILE A 31 15.93 5.49 -25.96
CA ILE A 31 16.66 4.31 -26.45
C ILE A 31 17.42 3.77 -25.25
N GLU A 32 17.31 2.49 -24.98
CA GLU A 32 18.02 1.78 -23.91
C GLU A 32 18.65 0.53 -24.49
N ASP A 33 19.97 0.43 -24.34
CA ASP A 33 20.74 -0.76 -24.62
C ASP A 33 20.93 -1.51 -23.29
N ASP A 34 20.82 -2.85 -23.31
CA ASP A 34 21.05 -3.73 -22.15
C ASP A 34 20.28 -3.35 -20.89
N ALA A 35 19.02 -2.92 -21.05
CA ALA A 35 18.18 -2.59 -19.92
C ALA A 35 18.07 -3.78 -18.94
N GLU A 36 18.56 -3.64 -17.71
CA GLU A 36 18.54 -4.67 -16.65
C GLU A 36 17.14 -5.26 -16.39
N SER A 37 16.10 -4.56 -16.83
CA SER A 37 14.70 -4.97 -16.71
C SER A 37 14.22 -5.92 -17.81
N VAL A 38 15.02 -6.18 -18.84
CA VAL A 38 14.58 -6.90 -20.03
C VAL A 38 14.97 -8.37 -19.96
N LYS A 39 13.96 -9.23 -20.07
CA LYS A 39 14.14 -10.70 -20.07
C LYS A 39 14.81 -11.26 -21.33
N ILE A 40 15.13 -10.40 -22.29
CA ILE A 40 15.71 -10.76 -23.58
C ILE A 40 17.14 -10.27 -23.60
N GLN A 41 18.08 -11.17 -23.75
CA GLN A 41 19.50 -10.83 -23.89
C GLN A 41 19.76 -10.13 -25.25
N GLN A 42 20.69 -9.20 -25.28
CA GLN A 42 21.09 -8.45 -26.49
C GLN A 42 19.92 -7.66 -27.13
N GLN A 43 19.12 -7.02 -26.30
CA GLN A 43 17.99 -6.20 -26.75
C GLN A 43 18.29 -4.71 -26.63
N THR A 44 18.11 -3.97 -27.72
CA THR A 44 17.94 -2.52 -27.71
C THR A 44 16.46 -2.20 -27.70
N VAL A 45 16.02 -1.38 -26.76
CA VAL A 45 14.65 -0.89 -26.67
C VAL A 45 14.57 0.51 -27.21
N ALA A 46 13.68 0.75 -28.18
CA ALA A 46 13.38 2.07 -28.70
C ALA A 46 11.92 2.46 -28.42
N SER A 47 11.72 3.65 -27.87
CA SER A 47 10.41 4.24 -27.60
C SER A 47 10.19 5.48 -28.48
N PRO A 48 9.72 5.34 -29.73
CA PRO A 48 9.64 6.45 -30.71
C PRO A 48 8.80 7.61 -30.19
N ILE A 49 7.70 7.32 -29.50
CA ILE A 49 6.74 8.29 -28.97
C ILE A 49 7.03 8.71 -27.52
N PHE A 50 8.27 8.52 -27.03
CA PHE A 50 8.64 8.73 -25.62
C PHE A 50 8.27 10.11 -25.08
N PHE A 51 8.43 11.16 -25.89
CA PHE A 51 8.15 12.55 -25.51
C PHE A 51 6.71 13.00 -25.82
N TRP A 52 5.88 12.12 -26.38
CA TRP A 52 4.51 12.48 -26.72
C TRP A 52 3.66 12.61 -25.44
N LYS A 53 2.81 13.64 -25.43
CA LYS A 53 1.75 13.84 -24.44
C LYS A 53 0.48 13.12 -24.89
N ASP A 54 -0.53 13.06 -24.00
CA ASP A 54 -1.81 12.44 -24.34
C ASP A 54 -2.47 13.12 -25.54
N ILE A 55 -2.36 14.43 -25.63
CA ILE A 55 -2.93 15.19 -26.77
C ILE A 55 -2.25 14.83 -28.11
N ASP A 56 -0.95 14.59 -28.10
CA ASP A 56 -0.21 14.23 -29.34
C ASP A 56 -0.69 12.87 -29.87
N ILE A 57 -0.96 11.92 -28.95
CA ILE A 57 -1.52 10.63 -29.34
C ILE A 57 -2.90 10.81 -29.99
N TRP A 58 -3.79 11.59 -29.36
CA TRP A 58 -5.13 11.81 -29.89
C TRP A 58 -5.12 12.53 -31.22
N LEU A 59 -4.28 13.55 -31.37
CA LEU A 59 -4.13 14.26 -32.64
C LEU A 59 -3.62 13.33 -33.74
N TYR A 60 -2.62 12.51 -33.45
CA TYR A 60 -2.11 11.54 -34.41
C TYR A 60 -3.17 10.52 -34.81
N MET A 61 -3.86 9.91 -33.82
CA MET A 61 -4.89 8.90 -34.08
C MET A 61 -6.03 9.46 -34.93
N LEU A 62 -6.43 10.70 -34.69
CA LEU A 62 -7.48 11.37 -35.46
C LEU A 62 -7.01 11.81 -36.86
N ALA A 63 -5.76 12.25 -36.98
CA ALA A 63 -5.19 12.68 -38.25
C ALA A 63 -4.96 11.51 -39.23
N GLU A 64 -4.55 10.36 -38.68
CA GLU A 64 -4.24 9.16 -39.45
C GLU A 64 -5.40 8.17 -39.51
N ASP A 65 -6.60 8.57 -39.04
CA ASP A 65 -7.81 7.73 -38.94
C ASP A 65 -7.56 6.35 -38.34
N VAL A 66 -6.72 6.34 -37.26
CA VAL A 66 -6.39 5.09 -36.56
C VAL A 66 -7.58 4.68 -35.71
N ASP A 67 -8.04 3.46 -35.89
CA ASP A 67 -9.12 2.91 -35.06
C ASP A 67 -8.70 2.75 -33.60
N PHE A 68 -9.61 3.06 -32.69
CA PHE A 68 -9.40 2.96 -31.26
C PHE A 68 -10.64 2.44 -30.53
N ASN A 69 -10.43 1.92 -29.32
CA ASN A 69 -11.48 1.29 -28.53
C ASN A 69 -12.63 2.28 -28.28
N SER A 70 -13.86 1.87 -28.64
CA SER A 70 -15.07 2.69 -28.52
C SER A 70 -15.37 3.17 -27.10
N ALA A 71 -14.86 2.51 -26.06
CA ALA A 71 -15.02 2.93 -24.68
C ALA A 71 -14.44 4.33 -24.41
N TYR A 72 -13.41 4.77 -25.14
CA TYR A 72 -12.94 6.15 -25.06
C TYR A 72 -14.00 7.16 -25.49
N ARG A 73 -14.85 6.81 -26.48
CA ARG A 73 -15.97 7.65 -26.91
C ARG A 73 -17.08 7.73 -25.86
N LEU A 74 -17.14 6.75 -24.95
CA LEU A 74 -18.05 6.73 -23.81
C LEU A 74 -17.52 7.51 -22.60
N GLY A 75 -16.33 8.11 -22.71
CA GLY A 75 -15.73 8.95 -21.67
C GLY A 75 -14.80 8.24 -20.71
N TYR A 76 -14.33 7.02 -21.03
CA TYR A 76 -13.27 6.39 -20.26
C TYR A 76 -11.93 7.07 -20.52
N ASP A 77 -11.21 7.41 -19.46
CA ASP A 77 -9.87 8.01 -19.56
C ASP A 77 -8.81 6.96 -19.89
N ARG A 78 -9.07 5.74 -19.50
CA ARG A 78 -8.20 4.59 -19.73
C ARG A 78 -9.05 3.33 -19.91
N VAL A 79 -8.76 2.61 -20.97
CA VAL A 79 -9.46 1.35 -21.26
C VAL A 79 -8.58 0.18 -20.84
N GLY A 80 -9.15 -0.72 -20.08
CA GLY A 80 -8.56 -1.97 -19.59
C GLY A 80 -9.68 -2.91 -19.13
N CYS A 81 -9.37 -3.82 -18.22
CA CYS A 81 -10.40 -4.70 -17.65
C CYS A 81 -11.44 -3.87 -16.90
N TRP A 82 -12.70 -3.93 -17.29
CA TRP A 82 -13.79 -3.16 -16.68
C TRP A 82 -13.97 -3.43 -15.17
N CYS A 83 -13.68 -4.65 -14.71
CA CYS A 83 -13.73 -5.06 -13.30
C CYS A 83 -12.38 -4.88 -12.56
N CYS A 84 -11.42 -4.17 -13.14
CA CYS A 84 -10.09 -4.00 -12.56
C CYS A 84 -10.15 -3.21 -11.24
N PRO A 85 -9.51 -3.69 -10.16
CA PRO A 85 -9.44 -2.95 -8.90
C PRO A 85 -8.69 -1.63 -9.02
N ASN A 86 -7.87 -1.43 -10.06
CA ASN A 86 -7.17 -0.18 -10.34
C ASN A 86 -8.02 0.87 -11.06
N ASN A 87 -9.23 0.52 -11.49
CA ASN A 87 -10.14 1.49 -12.10
C ASN A 87 -10.52 2.59 -11.10
N ASN A 88 -10.51 3.84 -11.56
CA ASN A 88 -10.97 4.98 -10.80
C ASN A 88 -12.49 4.97 -10.61
N GLN A 89 -13.00 5.86 -9.78
CA GLN A 89 -14.45 5.96 -9.51
C GLN A 89 -15.26 6.30 -10.77
N ARG A 90 -14.71 7.15 -11.66
CA ARG A 90 -15.36 7.51 -12.92
C ARG A 90 -15.53 6.31 -13.83
N ALA A 91 -14.46 5.50 -14.01
CA ALA A 91 -14.55 4.28 -14.83
C ALA A 91 -15.60 3.30 -14.27
N GLN A 92 -15.70 3.17 -12.94
CA GLN A 92 -16.73 2.33 -12.32
C GLN A 92 -18.14 2.88 -12.51
N PHE A 93 -18.30 4.19 -12.40
CA PHE A 93 -19.57 4.85 -12.67
C PHE A 93 -20.01 4.60 -14.12
N LEU A 94 -19.11 4.80 -15.10
CA LEU A 94 -19.39 4.53 -16.51
C LEU A 94 -19.73 3.06 -16.76
N SER A 95 -19.04 2.13 -16.09
CA SER A 95 -19.35 0.70 -16.21
C SER A 95 -20.74 0.35 -15.68
N ARG A 96 -21.23 1.03 -14.65
CA ARG A 96 -22.61 0.84 -14.16
C ARG A 96 -23.65 1.34 -15.18
N ILE A 97 -23.30 2.36 -15.96
CA ILE A 97 -24.22 2.92 -16.99
C ILE A 97 -24.20 2.06 -18.25
N TYR A 98 -23.01 1.73 -18.76
CA TYR A 98 -22.87 1.10 -20.08
C TYR A 98 -22.82 -0.44 -20.03
N MET A 99 -22.58 -1.02 -18.87
CA MET A 99 -22.52 -2.47 -18.61
C MET A 99 -23.24 -2.81 -17.29
N PRO A 100 -24.55 -2.51 -17.17
CA PRO A 100 -25.27 -2.63 -15.90
C PRO A 100 -25.36 -4.07 -15.41
N ASP A 101 -25.62 -5.02 -16.29
CA ASP A 101 -25.78 -6.43 -15.93
C ASP A 101 -24.48 -7.07 -15.46
N GLU A 102 -23.37 -6.81 -16.15
CA GLU A 102 -22.05 -7.27 -15.79
C GLU A 102 -21.58 -6.63 -14.48
N SER A 103 -21.83 -5.33 -14.31
CA SER A 103 -21.51 -4.59 -13.09
C SER A 103 -22.27 -5.13 -11.89
N LYS A 104 -23.55 -5.49 -12.06
CA LYS A 104 -24.39 -6.08 -11.03
C LYS A 104 -23.88 -7.47 -10.64
N LYS A 105 -23.61 -8.34 -11.63
CA LYS A 105 -23.06 -9.69 -11.39
C LYS A 105 -21.71 -9.62 -10.67
N TRP A 106 -20.86 -8.68 -11.06
CA TRP A 106 -19.56 -8.48 -10.40
C TRP A 106 -19.72 -8.02 -8.96
N ARG A 107 -20.61 -7.08 -8.69
CA ARG A 107 -20.92 -6.63 -7.33
C ARG A 107 -21.44 -7.77 -6.46
N GLU A 108 -22.37 -8.57 -6.95
CA GLU A 108 -22.91 -9.75 -6.25
C GLU A 108 -21.81 -10.77 -5.94
N PHE A 109 -20.92 -11.05 -6.89
CA PHE A 109 -19.76 -11.90 -6.68
C PHE A 109 -18.85 -11.37 -5.57
N LEU A 110 -18.53 -10.07 -5.56
CA LEU A 110 -17.71 -9.45 -4.53
C LEU A 110 -18.36 -9.50 -3.16
N ILE A 111 -19.68 -9.29 -3.06
CA ILE A 111 -20.43 -9.42 -1.80
C ILE A 111 -20.38 -10.85 -1.30
N GLY A 112 -20.62 -11.84 -2.17
CA GLY A 112 -20.50 -13.25 -1.82
C GLY A 112 -19.10 -13.61 -1.31
N PHE A 113 -18.06 -13.10 -1.95
CA PHE A 113 -16.68 -13.28 -1.50
C PHE A 113 -16.42 -12.59 -0.14
N ALA A 114 -16.92 -11.36 0.04
CA ALA A 114 -16.78 -10.63 1.30
C ALA A 114 -17.46 -11.38 2.48
N LYS A 115 -18.63 -11.97 2.26
CA LYS A 115 -19.33 -12.85 3.21
C LYS A 115 -18.47 -14.08 3.54
N LYS A 116 -17.91 -14.74 2.51
CA LYS A 116 -17.06 -15.94 2.68
C LYS A 116 -15.82 -15.66 3.53
N ILE A 117 -15.22 -14.48 3.43
CA ILE A 117 -14.04 -14.07 4.21
C ILE A 117 -14.39 -13.35 5.53
N GLY A 118 -15.66 -13.39 5.96
CA GLY A 118 -16.10 -12.86 7.26
C GLY A 118 -16.04 -11.34 7.39
N LYS A 119 -16.24 -10.59 6.30
CA LYS A 119 -16.29 -9.13 6.42
C LYS A 119 -17.61 -8.70 7.05
N PRO A 120 -17.57 -7.83 8.08
CA PRO A 120 -18.77 -7.17 8.57
C PRO A 120 -19.34 -6.30 7.43
N ASP A 121 -20.64 -6.16 7.35
CA ASP A 121 -21.34 -5.34 6.36
C ASP A 121 -20.78 -5.53 4.93
N PRO A 122 -20.88 -6.75 4.33
CA PRO A 122 -20.25 -7.09 3.05
C PRO A 122 -20.62 -6.16 1.90
N GLU A 123 -21.83 -5.62 1.93
CA GLU A 123 -22.34 -4.68 0.92
C GLU A 123 -21.62 -3.33 1.02
N ILE A 124 -21.53 -2.77 2.22
CA ILE A 124 -20.80 -1.53 2.50
C ILE A 124 -19.30 -1.72 2.18
N TYR A 125 -18.73 -2.88 2.55
CA TYR A 125 -17.34 -3.21 2.21
C TYR A 125 -17.06 -3.16 0.70
N VAL A 126 -18.01 -3.64 -0.11
CA VAL A 126 -17.89 -3.63 -1.58
C VAL A 126 -18.15 -2.25 -2.15
N ASP A 127 -19.20 -1.57 -1.71
CA ASP A 127 -19.63 -0.27 -2.25
C ASP A 127 -18.63 0.85 -1.92
N ASP A 128 -18.02 0.80 -0.73
CA ASP A 128 -16.90 1.69 -0.34
C ASP A 128 -15.59 1.39 -1.08
N GLY A 129 -15.54 0.36 -1.92
CA GLY A 129 -14.35 -0.02 -2.66
C GLY A 129 -13.22 -0.61 -1.79
N LYS A 130 -13.52 -1.03 -0.55
CA LYS A 130 -12.52 -1.63 0.38
C LYS A 130 -11.85 -2.88 -0.20
N TRP A 131 -12.54 -3.62 -1.06
CA TRP A 131 -11.98 -4.77 -1.78
C TRP A 131 -10.81 -4.43 -2.70
N LYS A 132 -10.68 -3.17 -3.14
CA LYS A 132 -9.57 -2.69 -3.97
C LYS A 132 -8.28 -2.43 -3.21
N ALA A 133 -8.30 -2.47 -1.88
CA ALA A 133 -7.14 -2.10 -1.05
C ALA A 133 -5.89 -2.95 -1.34
N ARG A 134 -6.05 -4.19 -1.83
CA ARG A 134 -4.95 -5.07 -2.24
C ARG A 134 -4.13 -4.52 -3.42
N GLN A 135 -4.71 -3.65 -4.23
CA GLN A 135 -4.06 -3.01 -5.38
C GLN A 135 -3.45 -1.64 -5.03
N GLY A 136 -3.13 -1.41 -3.75
CA GLY A 136 -2.52 -0.18 -3.30
C GLY A 136 -3.51 0.96 -3.06
N GLY A 137 -4.81 0.67 -3.00
CA GLY A 137 -5.83 1.63 -2.60
C GLY A 137 -6.16 2.70 -3.63
N ASN A 138 -5.81 2.54 -4.90
CA ASN A 138 -6.09 3.49 -5.98
C ASN A 138 -7.58 3.81 -6.23
N GLY A 139 -8.48 3.37 -5.42
CA GLY A 139 -9.89 3.70 -5.49
C GLY A 139 -10.46 4.17 -4.17
N LEU A 140 -9.60 4.31 -3.16
CA LEU A 140 -10.02 4.74 -1.83
C LEU A 140 -9.94 6.27 -1.73
N ALA A 141 -11.09 6.91 -1.59
CA ALA A 141 -11.20 8.36 -1.49
C ALA A 141 -10.37 8.96 -0.33
N SER A 142 -10.10 8.18 0.71
CA SER A 142 -9.42 8.62 1.92
C SER A 142 -7.90 8.43 1.94
N ALA A 143 -7.29 7.92 0.86
CA ALA A 143 -5.84 7.69 0.84
C ALA A 143 -5.02 8.99 0.85
N GLY A 144 -5.63 10.13 0.49
CA GLY A 144 -5.01 11.46 0.51
C GLY A 144 -4.81 12.06 1.89
N ASP A 145 -5.66 11.67 2.86
CA ASP A 145 -5.69 12.33 4.17
C ASP A 145 -4.79 11.67 5.23
N VAL A 146 -4.24 10.50 4.94
CA VAL A 146 -3.51 9.71 5.92
C VAL A 146 -1.99 9.86 5.75
N LYS A 147 -1.49 11.09 5.66
CA LYS A 147 -0.05 11.36 5.78
C LYS A 147 0.38 11.20 7.23
N ILE A 148 1.51 10.49 7.47
CA ILE A 148 2.12 10.54 8.79
C ILE A 148 2.52 11.98 9.08
N ARG A 149 1.97 12.49 10.18
CA ARG A 149 2.43 13.74 10.79
C ARG A 149 3.02 13.40 12.14
N PHE A 150 4.19 13.92 12.41
CA PHE A 150 4.84 13.78 13.71
C PHE A 150 5.60 15.05 14.05
N THR A 151 5.81 15.26 15.34
CA THR A 151 6.72 16.25 15.90
C THR A 151 7.73 15.55 16.78
N ASN A 152 8.94 16.10 16.87
CA ASN A 152 9.92 15.61 17.84
C ASN A 152 9.47 16.03 19.24
N CYS A 153 9.61 15.15 20.22
CA CYS A 153 9.41 15.51 21.62
C CYS A 153 10.54 16.42 22.06
N THR A 154 10.21 17.55 22.70
CA THR A 154 11.21 18.51 23.18
C THR A 154 11.77 18.18 24.57
N THR A 155 11.13 17.25 25.28
CA THR A 155 11.45 16.91 26.68
C THR A 155 12.12 15.54 26.83
N GLU A 156 12.09 14.73 25.77
CA GLU A 156 12.67 13.38 25.82
C GLU A 156 13.42 13.08 24.52
N ASP A 157 14.67 12.65 24.65
CA ASP A 157 15.48 12.21 23.50
C ASP A 157 14.90 10.97 22.84
N HIS A 158 15.05 10.88 21.53
CA HIS A 158 14.59 9.77 20.70
C HIS A 158 13.08 9.50 20.79
N ALA A 159 12.29 10.49 21.20
CA ALA A 159 10.83 10.42 21.27
C ALA A 159 10.18 11.25 20.15
N LYS A 160 9.17 10.67 19.51
CA LYS A 160 8.32 11.34 18.52
C LYS A 160 6.86 11.23 18.91
N ILE A 161 6.11 12.31 18.64
CA ILE A 161 4.67 12.40 18.85
C ILE A 161 4.01 12.28 17.47
N TYR A 162 3.28 11.20 17.26
CA TYR A 162 2.62 10.90 16.00
C TYR A 162 1.14 11.24 16.07
N ARG A 163 0.62 11.90 15.03
CA ARG A 163 -0.82 12.10 14.87
C ARG A 163 -1.50 10.78 14.54
N LEU A 164 -2.62 10.53 15.21
CA LEU A 164 -3.55 9.45 14.90
C LEU A 164 -4.82 10.00 14.26
N VAL A 165 -5.49 9.20 13.43
CA VAL A 165 -6.80 9.54 12.83
C VAL A 165 -7.97 9.00 13.67
N ARG A 166 -7.67 8.19 14.68
CA ARG A 166 -8.62 7.62 15.63
C ARG A 166 -7.97 7.50 16.99
N PRO A 167 -8.75 7.33 18.09
CA PRO A 167 -8.22 7.22 19.43
C PRO A 167 -7.14 6.14 19.59
N PHE A 168 -6.24 6.36 20.53
CA PHE A 168 -5.31 5.33 21.00
C PHE A 168 -6.09 4.18 21.65
N ASP A 169 -5.86 2.96 21.19
CA ASP A 169 -6.51 1.75 21.63
C ASP A 169 -5.56 0.54 21.69
N ASP A 170 -6.08 -0.60 22.17
CA ASP A 170 -5.29 -1.83 22.27
C ASP A 170 -4.94 -2.41 20.89
N GLU A 171 -5.68 -2.09 19.83
CA GLU A 171 -5.31 -2.46 18.47
C GLU A 171 -3.99 -1.81 18.06
N LEU A 172 -3.79 -0.52 18.39
CA LEU A 172 -2.52 0.15 18.13
C LEU A 172 -1.38 -0.52 18.88
N VAL A 173 -1.56 -0.80 20.18
CA VAL A 173 -0.55 -1.49 21.00
C VAL A 173 -0.23 -2.86 20.40
N GLY A 174 -1.23 -3.64 20.03
CA GLY A 174 -1.08 -4.95 19.37
C GLY A 174 -0.31 -4.88 18.06
N MET A 175 -0.38 -3.78 17.32
CA MET A 175 0.43 -3.59 16.11
C MET A 175 1.93 -3.52 16.38
N PHE A 176 2.37 -3.32 17.62
CA PHE A 176 3.78 -3.31 18.00
C PHE A 176 4.33 -4.69 18.39
N VAL A 177 3.52 -5.73 18.46
CA VAL A 177 3.97 -7.12 18.68
C VAL A 177 5.14 -7.54 17.76
N PRO A 178 5.21 -7.15 16.46
CA PRO A 178 6.35 -7.52 15.62
C PRO A 178 7.70 -6.95 16.05
N PHE A 179 7.74 -5.97 16.94
CA PHE A 179 8.99 -5.43 17.49
C PHE A 179 9.54 -6.26 18.65
N GLY A 180 8.64 -6.88 19.44
CA GLY A 180 9.04 -7.64 20.62
C GLY A 180 7.86 -7.93 21.55
N LYS A 181 8.18 -8.30 22.78
CA LYS A 181 7.19 -8.63 23.81
C LYS A 181 6.55 -7.36 24.36
N ILE A 182 5.24 -7.31 24.34
CA ILE A 182 4.44 -6.22 24.92
C ILE A 182 4.38 -6.41 26.44
N ALA A 183 4.79 -5.40 27.20
CA ALA A 183 4.89 -5.43 28.67
C ALA A 183 4.26 -4.15 29.28
N PRO A 184 2.92 -4.05 29.35
CA PRO A 184 2.23 -2.88 29.90
C PRO A 184 2.46 -2.73 31.40
N GLU A 185 2.76 -3.81 32.09
CA GLU A 185 3.07 -3.82 33.54
C GLU A 185 4.36 -3.06 33.90
N LEU A 186 5.29 -2.89 32.95
CA LEU A 186 6.53 -2.14 33.14
C LEU A 186 6.37 -0.64 32.85
N GLY A 187 5.26 -0.23 32.25
CA GLY A 187 4.96 1.15 31.93
C GLY A 187 4.34 1.93 33.11
N LYS A 188 4.37 3.24 32.99
CA LYS A 188 3.72 4.16 33.96
C LYS A 188 2.19 4.09 33.80
N LYS A 189 1.49 3.47 34.76
CA LYS A 189 0.04 3.27 34.71
C LYS A 189 -0.76 4.57 34.51
N LEU A 190 -0.35 5.66 35.19
CA LEU A 190 -1.00 6.96 35.05
C LEU A 190 -0.97 7.53 33.62
N LEU A 191 0.06 7.18 32.85
CA LEU A 191 0.26 7.61 31.47
C LEU A 191 -0.27 6.58 30.46
N ARG A 192 -0.82 5.46 30.90
CA ARG A 192 -1.16 4.32 30.04
C ARG A 192 0.00 3.91 29.15
N GLU A 193 1.22 4.00 29.70
CA GLU A 193 2.43 3.66 28.98
C GLU A 193 2.56 2.15 28.85
N THR A 194 2.97 1.69 27.68
CA THR A 194 3.30 0.31 27.39
C THR A 194 4.73 0.21 26.93
N ILE A 195 5.49 -0.70 27.52
CA ILE A 195 6.87 -0.99 27.14
C ILE A 195 6.90 -2.17 26.17
N VAL A 196 7.78 -2.09 25.19
CA VAL A 196 8.08 -3.22 24.29
C VAL A 196 9.51 -3.67 24.57
N LEU A 197 9.65 -4.95 24.89
CA LEU A 197 10.94 -5.58 25.20
C LEU A 197 11.49 -6.29 23.95
N GLU A 198 12.79 -6.19 23.76
CA GLU A 198 13.49 -7.03 22.79
C GLU A 198 13.38 -8.50 23.21
N THR A 199 13.10 -9.38 22.25
CA THR A 199 12.67 -10.75 22.53
C THR A 199 13.74 -11.62 23.18
N ARG A 200 15.02 -11.39 22.86
CA ARG A 200 16.13 -12.22 23.36
C ARG A 200 16.70 -11.70 24.69
N SER A 201 16.88 -10.39 24.76
CA SER A 201 17.55 -9.75 25.91
C SER A 201 16.56 -9.29 26.98
N ASN A 202 15.25 -9.23 26.69
CA ASN A 202 14.23 -8.59 27.52
C ASN A 202 14.55 -7.13 27.89
N VAL A 203 15.37 -6.45 27.09
CA VAL A 203 15.70 -5.05 27.29
C VAL A 203 14.59 -4.19 26.66
N PRO A 204 14.12 -3.12 27.36
CA PRO A 204 13.16 -2.18 26.80
C PRO A 204 13.69 -1.48 25.54
N ILE A 205 12.98 -1.59 24.43
CA ILE A 205 13.34 -0.94 23.16
C ILE A 205 12.36 0.15 22.72
N LEU A 206 11.11 0.08 23.15
CA LEU A 206 10.10 1.10 22.87
C LEU A 206 9.28 1.39 24.13
N SER A 207 8.90 2.65 24.27
CA SER A 207 7.84 3.12 25.14
C SER A 207 6.75 3.76 24.28
N ILE A 208 5.50 3.39 24.50
CA ILE A 208 4.34 3.81 23.76
C ILE A 208 3.30 4.33 24.73
N GLN A 209 2.84 5.56 24.58
CA GLN A 209 1.80 6.11 25.43
C GLN A 209 0.87 7.05 24.66
N PRO A 210 -0.42 7.14 25.00
CA PRO A 210 -1.30 8.19 24.48
C PRO A 210 -0.72 9.54 24.86
N PHE A 211 -0.91 10.53 24.00
CA PHE A 211 -0.36 11.87 24.22
C PHE A 211 -1.35 12.93 23.71
N ASN A 212 -1.38 14.08 24.38
CA ASN A 212 -2.10 15.24 23.91
C ASN A 212 -1.12 16.21 23.24
N GLN A 213 -1.38 16.55 22.00
CA GLN A 213 -0.56 17.47 21.22
C GLN A 213 -1.47 18.49 20.56
N ASP A 214 -1.14 19.76 20.73
CA ASP A 214 -1.89 20.84 20.08
C ASP A 214 -1.92 20.66 18.57
N GLY A 215 -3.12 20.82 17.98
CA GLY A 215 -3.35 20.63 16.56
C GLY A 215 -3.53 19.17 16.12
N TYR A 216 -3.57 18.21 17.06
CA TYR A 216 -3.89 16.80 16.80
C TYR A 216 -5.12 16.38 17.60
N ASP A 217 -6.12 15.81 16.92
CA ASP A 217 -7.30 15.26 17.60
C ASP A 217 -6.92 14.08 18.49
N TYR A 218 -6.01 13.23 17.99
CA TYR A 218 -5.46 12.11 18.72
C TYR A 218 -3.96 12.01 18.43
N ALA A 219 -3.18 11.65 19.44
CA ALA A 219 -1.75 11.44 19.29
C ALA A 219 -1.21 10.29 20.15
N VAL A 220 -0.07 9.76 19.74
CA VAL A 220 0.71 8.78 20.48
C VAL A 220 2.15 9.24 20.55
N LYS A 221 2.75 9.22 21.74
CA LYS A 221 4.19 9.41 21.92
C LYS A 221 4.86 8.04 21.90
N VAL A 222 5.86 7.90 21.03
CA VAL A 222 6.69 6.69 20.96
C VAL A 222 8.15 7.10 21.12
N ARG A 223 8.82 6.50 22.10
CA ARG A 223 10.25 6.67 22.39
C ARG A 223 10.99 5.40 22.07
N THR A 224 12.12 5.50 21.39
CA THR A 224 13.06 4.40 21.17
C THR A 224 14.14 4.42 22.24
N MET A 225 14.51 3.25 22.76
CA MET A 225 15.43 3.08 23.89
C MET A 225 16.39 1.92 23.63
N ASN A 226 17.59 1.99 24.20
CA ASN A 226 18.55 0.88 24.25
C ASN A 226 18.81 0.16 22.90
N VAL A 227 18.82 0.90 21.82
CA VAL A 227 19.07 0.40 20.46
C VAL A 227 20.26 1.13 19.84
N ALA A 228 21.00 0.46 18.98
CA ALA A 228 22.15 1.05 18.29
C ALA A 228 21.72 2.04 17.19
N ASP A 229 20.58 1.78 16.52
CA ASP A 229 20.04 2.60 15.44
C ASP A 229 18.61 3.04 15.77
N HIS A 230 18.51 4.21 16.40
CA HIS A 230 17.23 4.83 16.74
C HIS A 230 16.45 5.24 15.49
N ASP A 231 17.13 5.68 14.43
CA ASP A 231 16.47 6.19 13.22
C ASP A 231 15.80 5.05 12.43
N ASP A 232 16.46 3.90 12.32
CA ASP A 232 15.87 2.72 11.70
C ASP A 232 14.64 2.23 12.48
N LEU A 233 14.75 2.16 13.80
CA LEU A 233 13.61 1.76 14.63
C LEU A 233 12.45 2.75 14.55
N GLN A 234 12.72 4.06 14.59
CA GLN A 234 11.71 5.11 14.43
C GLN A 234 11.05 5.07 13.04
N ARG A 235 11.82 4.75 12.00
CA ARG A 235 11.27 4.55 10.65
C ARG A 235 10.27 3.39 10.62
N MET A 236 10.61 2.27 11.27
CA MET A 236 9.71 1.11 11.38
C MET A 236 8.48 1.43 12.23
N VAL A 237 8.62 2.16 13.33
CA VAL A 237 7.49 2.70 14.12
C VAL A 237 6.56 3.52 13.20
N GLY A 238 7.13 4.40 12.39
CA GLY A 238 6.38 5.17 11.41
C GLY A 238 5.55 4.27 10.46
N TYR A 239 6.05 3.10 10.09
CA TYR A 239 5.28 2.16 9.25
C TYR A 239 4.05 1.61 9.98
N GLN A 240 4.16 1.30 11.27
CA GLN A 240 3.02 0.80 12.05
C GLN A 240 1.99 1.88 12.33
N ILE A 241 2.40 3.09 12.64
CA ILE A 241 1.50 4.24 12.79
C ILE A 241 0.74 4.51 11.48
N ARG A 242 1.44 4.50 10.33
CA ARG A 242 0.81 4.65 9.02
C ARG A 242 -0.18 3.52 8.73
N LYS A 243 0.18 2.30 9.10
CA LYS A 243 -0.70 1.15 8.98
C LYS A 243 -1.95 1.31 9.85
N PHE A 244 -1.82 1.71 11.10
CA PHE A 244 -2.94 1.97 12.01
C PHE A 244 -3.90 3.01 11.42
N ASN A 245 -3.35 4.14 10.98
CA ASN A 245 -4.11 5.24 10.41
C ASN A 245 -4.82 4.88 9.09
N ALA A 246 -4.21 4.02 8.26
CA ALA A 246 -4.67 3.73 6.90
C ALA A 246 -5.22 2.32 6.70
N CYS A 247 -5.27 1.48 7.74
CA CYS A 247 -5.66 0.08 7.61
C CYS A 247 -7.09 -0.05 7.07
N ARG A 248 -7.26 -0.80 5.98
CA ARG A 248 -8.54 -1.13 5.34
C ARG A 248 -8.90 -2.60 5.49
N LYS A 249 -8.25 -3.32 6.41
CA LYS A 249 -8.50 -4.73 6.69
C LYS A 249 -8.49 -5.61 5.40
N CYS A 250 -7.55 -5.33 4.49
CA CYS A 250 -7.47 -5.98 3.18
C CYS A 250 -6.89 -7.41 3.22
N LEU A 251 -6.52 -7.93 4.40
CA LEU A 251 -5.97 -9.27 4.65
C LEU A 251 -4.60 -9.57 4.01
N LYS A 252 -3.96 -8.62 3.35
CA LYS A 252 -2.67 -8.87 2.71
C LYS A 252 -1.59 -9.29 3.73
N CYS A 253 -1.53 -8.64 4.89
CA CYS A 253 -0.57 -8.98 5.94
C CYS A 253 -0.87 -10.35 6.58
N GLU A 254 -2.15 -10.75 6.68
CA GLU A 254 -2.56 -12.08 7.10
C GLU A 254 -2.04 -13.15 6.12
N SER A 255 -2.25 -12.93 4.80
CA SER A 255 -1.80 -13.87 3.76
C SER A 255 -0.27 -14.00 3.66
N ILE A 256 0.49 -13.04 4.16
CA ILE A 256 1.97 -13.07 4.18
C ILE A 256 2.50 -13.74 5.44
N CYS A 257 1.72 -13.74 6.52
CA CYS A 257 2.17 -14.29 7.80
C CYS A 257 2.24 -15.81 7.76
N ARG A 258 3.46 -16.35 7.58
CA ARG A 258 3.69 -17.80 7.53
C ARG A 258 3.32 -18.54 8.81
N GLN A 259 3.29 -17.82 9.95
CA GLN A 259 2.94 -18.36 11.26
C GLN A 259 1.44 -18.26 11.57
N GLY A 260 0.66 -17.67 10.68
CA GLY A 260 -0.77 -17.45 10.94
C GLY A 260 -1.04 -16.58 12.19
N ALA A 261 -0.08 -15.71 12.55
CA ALA A 261 -0.20 -14.88 13.76
C ALA A 261 -1.13 -13.68 13.57
N ILE A 262 -1.53 -13.35 12.34
CA ILE A 262 -2.35 -12.17 12.05
C ILE A 262 -3.76 -12.60 11.71
N SER A 263 -4.74 -11.97 12.33
CA SER A 263 -6.16 -12.16 12.05
C SER A 263 -6.91 -10.83 12.08
N ILE A 264 -8.08 -10.83 11.44
CA ILE A 264 -9.05 -9.75 11.55
C ILE A 264 -10.30 -10.34 12.25
N ILE A 265 -10.52 -9.96 13.48
CA ILE A 265 -11.65 -10.43 14.31
C ILE A 265 -12.66 -9.29 14.37
N GLY A 266 -13.83 -9.49 13.74
CA GLY A 266 -14.75 -8.38 13.52
C GLY A 266 -14.10 -7.29 12.67
N ASP A 267 -14.00 -6.07 13.19
CA ASP A 267 -13.30 -4.95 12.55
C ASP A 267 -11.95 -4.62 13.24
N ASN A 268 -11.44 -5.51 14.08
CA ASN A 268 -10.18 -5.31 14.81
C ASN A 268 -9.05 -6.12 14.19
N TYR A 269 -7.91 -5.45 13.98
CA TYR A 269 -6.67 -6.08 13.58
C TYR A 269 -5.98 -6.66 14.81
N TYR A 270 -5.66 -7.95 14.76
CA TYR A 270 -5.04 -8.66 15.87
C TYR A 270 -3.77 -9.37 15.43
N ILE A 271 -2.75 -9.32 16.27
CA ILE A 271 -1.53 -10.11 16.14
C ILE A 271 -1.39 -10.98 17.39
N ASP A 272 -1.43 -12.29 17.20
CA ASP A 272 -1.21 -13.27 18.24
C ASP A 272 0.27 -13.23 18.69
N PRO A 273 0.56 -12.82 19.93
CA PRO A 273 1.95 -12.69 20.39
C PRO A 273 2.66 -14.04 20.55
N ASP A 274 1.90 -15.13 20.80
CA ASP A 274 2.47 -16.46 20.98
C ASP A 274 2.86 -17.11 19.66
N LYS A 275 2.18 -16.74 18.56
CA LYS A 275 2.51 -17.19 17.20
C LYS A 275 3.50 -16.28 16.49
N CYS A 276 3.64 -15.03 16.93
CA CYS A 276 4.47 -14.06 16.24
C CYS A 276 5.96 -14.31 16.47
N VAL A 277 6.70 -14.63 15.42
CA VAL A 277 8.18 -14.83 15.45
C VAL A 277 8.96 -13.53 15.15
N HIS A 278 8.34 -12.38 15.23
CA HIS A 278 8.93 -11.04 15.08
C HIS A 278 9.71 -10.83 13.76
N CYS A 279 9.36 -11.56 12.70
CA CYS A 279 10.05 -11.49 11.39
C CYS A 279 9.82 -10.18 10.63
N LYS A 280 8.87 -9.34 11.08
CA LYS A 280 8.53 -8.01 10.51
C LYS A 280 8.03 -8.03 9.05
N MET A 281 7.76 -9.19 8.48
CA MET A 281 7.26 -9.31 7.10
C MET A 281 5.91 -8.61 6.88
N CYS A 282 5.09 -8.50 7.91
CA CYS A 282 3.81 -7.78 7.85
C CYS A 282 3.98 -6.24 7.85
N MET A 283 5.17 -5.74 8.19
CA MET A 283 5.48 -4.31 8.30
C MET A 283 6.25 -3.79 7.10
N THR A 284 7.24 -4.54 6.62
CA THR A 284 8.21 -4.08 5.63
C THR A 284 7.90 -4.63 4.25
N ALA A 285 7.94 -3.75 3.26
CA ALA A 285 7.87 -4.14 1.85
C ALA A 285 9.30 -4.27 1.28
N LYS A 286 10.13 -5.14 1.86
CA LYS A 286 11.45 -5.44 1.28
C LYS A 286 11.33 -6.12 -0.09
N TYR A 287 10.23 -6.85 -0.32
CA TYR A 287 9.95 -7.55 -1.56
C TYR A 287 8.54 -7.18 -2.05
N LEU A 288 8.25 -7.44 -3.33
CA LEU A 288 6.95 -7.18 -3.95
C LEU A 288 5.78 -7.79 -3.16
N ASP A 289 6.00 -8.89 -2.46
CA ASP A 289 4.98 -9.66 -1.76
C ASP A 289 4.85 -9.32 -0.27
N GLY A 290 5.77 -8.51 0.28
CA GLY A 290 5.80 -8.20 1.71
C GLY A 290 5.12 -6.89 2.10
N GLY A 291 4.82 -6.77 3.40
CA GLY A 291 4.39 -5.54 4.03
C GLY A 291 2.92 -5.17 3.89
N CYS A 292 2.59 -4.04 4.44
CA CYS A 292 1.25 -3.46 4.38
C CYS A 292 1.03 -2.75 3.04
N MET A 293 -0.04 -3.11 2.31
CA MET A 293 -0.35 -2.48 1.02
C MET A 293 -0.66 -0.99 1.15
N MET A 294 -1.39 -0.60 2.20
CA MET A 294 -1.72 0.80 2.43
C MET A 294 -0.49 1.62 2.80
N GLU A 295 0.37 1.09 3.66
CA GLU A 295 1.62 1.72 4.04
C GLU A 295 2.54 1.90 2.83
N LYS A 296 2.66 0.87 1.99
CA LYS A 296 3.43 0.91 0.75
C LYS A 296 2.92 1.97 -0.21
N TYR A 297 1.59 2.04 -0.40
CA TYR A 297 0.95 3.03 -1.26
C TYR A 297 1.24 4.47 -0.80
N LEU A 298 1.14 4.72 0.51
CA LEU A 298 1.38 6.06 1.07
C LEU A 298 2.85 6.49 1.04
N ARG A 299 3.79 5.55 0.95
CA ARG A 299 5.22 5.87 0.76
C ARG A 299 5.58 6.28 -0.66
N THR A 300 4.83 5.79 -1.63
CA THR A 300 5.09 6.04 -3.05
C THR A 300 4.42 7.32 -3.58
N LYS A 301 3.63 7.97 -2.74
CA LYS A 301 3.01 9.28 -2.98
C LYS A 301 3.62 10.34 -2.08
#